data_362100a6897b2edafab9b54c58d4dc63
#
_entry.id   362100a6897b2edafab9b54c58d4dc63
#
_cell.length_a   1.000
_cell.length_b   1.000
_cell.length_c   1.000
_cell.angle_alpha   90.00
_cell.angle_beta   90.00
_cell.angle_gamma   90.00
#
_symmetry.space_group_name_H-M   'P 1'
#
loop_
_entity.id
_entity.type
_entity.pdbx_description
1 polymer ?
#
loop_
_entity_poly.entity_id
_entity_poly.type
_entity_poly.pdbx_seq_one_letter_code
_entity_poly.pdbx_strand_id
1 'polypeptide(L)'
;MHRSLRLLVAGLFMIGGLAPSPTCAAAGKKDSPRHPTQETGFLNRRIQIGAATYRYQVYLPEEWRRDDHKLWPVILFLHGRGERGQEGMWQTQIGLPQAIRDHPERWPFVVVMPQCALDRYWTDKEMLSMAMTELDQEIHEFHGDPARTYLSGLSMGGYGAWELARAYPTRWAAAAIAAGGIFWSYAPERWQQAPKLTADYAQAVSRIPIWLFHGADDNIVVPRQDELLYASLKAAGGHVRFWLYQGLKHDCWTRTYLEPELPKWLLSHHVDSRALPPFAERTVVPLHPPALKLTPVQLDSFVGDYVDKRGLIVISVFRQGDALYQKNHYGEITELAAESLTTLFYPNGSSITRIAVERDPLGRVTGLILRDDRHEERWERIKPALRSHNQPE
;
A
#
# COMPACT_ATOMS: atom_id res chain seq x y z
N MET A 1 -42.08 -43.06 30.66
CA MET A 1 -43.16 -42.69 31.61
C MET A 1 -43.25 -41.20 31.71
N HIS A 2 -44.49 -40.69 31.61
CA HIS A 2 -44.97 -39.28 31.75
C HIS A 2 -44.70 -38.33 30.58
N ARG A 3 -45.60 -38.19 29.69
CA ARG A 3 -47.01 -37.66 29.60
C ARG A 3 -47.05 -36.15 29.43
N SER A 4 -47.54 -35.83 28.27
CA SER A 4 -47.97 -34.56 27.72
C SER A 4 -48.96 -33.75 28.58
N LEU A 5 -48.94 -32.43 28.41
CA LEU A 5 -50.16 -31.63 28.67
C LEU A 5 -50.30 -30.54 27.58
N ARG A 6 -51.35 -30.70 26.76
CA ARG A 6 -51.87 -29.69 25.84
C ARG A 6 -52.91 -28.85 26.59
N LEU A 7 -52.82 -27.53 26.47
CA LEU A 7 -53.93 -26.64 26.79
C LEU A 7 -54.46 -25.98 25.49
N LEU A 8 -55.73 -26.27 25.20
CA LEU A 8 -56.54 -25.53 24.24
C LEU A 8 -57.16 -24.35 25.00
N VAL A 9 -57.13 -23.16 24.40
CA VAL A 9 -58.03 -22.07 24.78
C VAL A 9 -58.73 -21.57 23.52
N ALA A 10 -60.04 -21.76 23.49
CA ALA A 10 -60.97 -21.21 22.51
C ALA A 10 -61.29 -19.77 22.88
N GLY A 11 -61.26 -18.88 21.95
CA GLY A 11 -61.61 -17.44 22.14
C GLY A 11 -62.48 -16.92 21.02
N LEU A 12 -63.50 -16.36 21.36
CA LEU A 12 -64.75 -15.83 20.82
C LEU A 12 -64.56 -14.86 19.63
N PHE A 13 -65.35 -15.06 18.55
CA PHE A 13 -65.52 -14.10 17.42
C PHE A 13 -66.40 -12.93 17.86
N MET A 14 -65.91 -11.71 17.63
CA MET A 14 -66.74 -10.52 17.54
C MET A 14 -66.60 -9.90 16.16
N ILE A 15 -67.70 -9.84 15.44
CA ILE A 15 -67.82 -9.22 14.13
C ILE A 15 -68.06 -7.73 14.35
N GLY A 16 -67.09 -6.89 14.01
CA GLY A 16 -67.24 -5.45 13.94
C GLY A 16 -67.05 -5.00 12.48
N GLY A 17 -68.09 -4.46 11.87
CA GLY A 17 -68.11 -3.93 10.52
C GLY A 17 -67.20 -2.69 10.40
N LEU A 18 -66.28 -2.71 9.43
CA LEU A 18 -65.46 -1.57 9.05
C LEU A 18 -65.88 -1.09 7.66
N ALA A 19 -66.19 0.19 7.59
CA ALA A 19 -66.42 0.92 6.35
C ALA A 19 -65.18 1.01 5.49
N PRO A 20 -65.28 1.08 4.15
CA PRO A 20 -64.08 1.15 3.30
C PRO A 20 -63.44 2.53 3.37
N SER A 21 -62.18 2.58 3.75
CA SER A 21 -61.30 3.75 3.65
C SER A 21 -60.92 4.03 2.18
N PRO A 22 -60.72 5.29 1.77
CA PRO A 22 -60.37 5.61 0.41
C PRO A 22 -58.93 5.15 0.10
N THR A 23 -58.80 4.39 -0.97
CA THR A 23 -57.53 3.99 -1.56
C THR A 23 -56.72 5.21 -1.99
N CYS A 24 -55.67 5.51 -1.26
CA CYS A 24 -54.67 6.46 -1.69
C CYS A 24 -53.87 5.79 -2.84
N ALA A 25 -54.07 6.28 -4.06
CA ALA A 25 -53.27 5.85 -5.21
C ALA A 25 -51.80 6.21 -4.96
N ALA A 26 -50.97 5.19 -4.71
CA ALA A 26 -49.53 5.36 -4.66
C ALA A 26 -49.06 5.81 -6.05
N ALA A 27 -48.61 7.07 -6.13
CA ALA A 27 -47.90 7.57 -7.28
C ALA A 27 -46.66 6.68 -7.49
N GLY A 28 -46.65 5.96 -8.60
CA GLY A 28 -45.53 5.12 -9.00
C GLY A 28 -44.25 5.97 -9.04
N LYS A 29 -43.34 5.72 -8.14
CA LYS A 29 -41.96 6.16 -8.30
C LYS A 29 -41.49 5.57 -9.62
N LYS A 30 -41.28 6.41 -10.63
CA LYS A 30 -40.53 6.05 -11.81
C LYS A 30 -39.19 5.55 -11.29
N ASP A 31 -38.94 4.24 -11.42
CA ASP A 31 -37.60 3.69 -11.25
C ASP A 31 -36.67 4.46 -12.19
N SER A 32 -35.83 5.28 -11.62
CA SER A 32 -34.67 5.81 -12.35
C SER A 32 -33.92 4.62 -12.92
N PRO A 33 -33.52 4.66 -14.19
CA PRO A 33 -32.75 3.57 -14.77
C PRO A 33 -31.57 3.31 -13.84
N ARG A 34 -31.50 2.13 -13.23
CA ARG A 34 -30.32 1.68 -12.51
C ARG A 34 -29.23 1.63 -13.57
N HIS A 35 -28.35 2.62 -13.58
CA HIS A 35 -27.09 2.47 -14.28
C HIS A 35 -26.49 1.15 -13.77
N PRO A 36 -26.07 0.24 -14.65
CA PRO A 36 -25.37 -0.96 -14.20
C PRO A 36 -24.25 -0.47 -13.30
N THR A 37 -24.23 -0.94 -12.04
CA THR A 37 -23.18 -0.59 -11.08
C THR A 37 -21.88 -1.00 -11.73
N GLN A 38 -21.08 -0.01 -12.10
CA GLN A 38 -19.80 -0.26 -12.75
C GLN A 38 -18.93 -1.01 -11.77
N GLU A 39 -18.42 -2.14 -12.22
CA GLU A 39 -17.57 -3.00 -11.42
C GLU A 39 -16.15 -2.42 -11.39
N THR A 40 -15.80 -1.67 -10.33
CA THR A 40 -14.47 -1.09 -10.09
C THR A 40 -14.02 -1.36 -8.66
N GLY A 41 -12.75 -1.10 -8.33
CA GLY A 41 -12.16 -1.42 -7.04
C GLY A 41 -11.63 -2.86 -6.99
N PHE A 42 -11.63 -3.46 -5.81
CA PHE A 42 -11.09 -4.82 -5.61
C PHE A 42 -12.18 -5.87 -5.88
N LEU A 43 -11.94 -6.71 -6.89
CA LEU A 43 -12.86 -7.75 -7.34
C LEU A 43 -12.34 -9.12 -6.91
N ASN A 44 -13.22 -9.94 -6.31
CA ASN A 44 -12.92 -11.35 -6.01
C ASN A 44 -13.04 -12.18 -7.28
N ARG A 45 -12.00 -12.92 -7.61
CA ARG A 45 -11.91 -13.74 -8.81
C ARG A 45 -11.64 -15.20 -8.45
N ARG A 46 -11.90 -16.08 -9.39
CA ARG A 46 -11.53 -17.49 -9.31
C ARG A 46 -11.24 -18.04 -10.69
N ILE A 47 -10.31 -18.96 -10.77
CA ILE A 47 -9.97 -19.69 -11.99
C ILE A 47 -9.84 -21.18 -11.70
N GLN A 48 -10.25 -22.01 -12.67
CA GLN A 48 -10.05 -23.44 -12.64
C GLN A 48 -8.84 -23.78 -13.52
N ILE A 49 -7.80 -24.40 -12.92
CA ILE A 49 -6.62 -24.88 -13.66
C ILE A 49 -6.48 -26.37 -13.36
N GLY A 50 -6.76 -27.21 -14.34
CA GLY A 50 -6.86 -28.64 -14.15
C GLY A 50 -7.94 -29.00 -13.11
N ALA A 51 -7.57 -29.75 -12.08
CA ALA A 51 -8.47 -30.09 -10.98
C ALA A 51 -8.52 -29.05 -9.84
N ALA A 52 -7.62 -28.07 -9.84
CA ALA A 52 -7.51 -27.08 -8.77
C ALA A 52 -8.31 -25.82 -9.10
N THR A 53 -8.92 -25.23 -8.05
CA THR A 53 -9.56 -23.91 -8.12
C THR A 53 -8.72 -22.92 -7.32
N TYR A 54 -8.27 -21.86 -7.98
CA TYR A 54 -7.52 -20.78 -7.35
C TYR A 54 -8.40 -19.56 -7.18
N ARG A 55 -8.24 -18.85 -6.08
CA ARG A 55 -8.92 -17.58 -5.80
C ARG A 55 -7.88 -16.47 -5.74
N TYR A 56 -8.23 -15.35 -6.34
CA TYR A 56 -7.36 -14.20 -6.43
C TYR A 56 -8.18 -12.91 -6.43
N GLN A 57 -7.52 -11.77 -6.46
CA GLN A 57 -8.18 -10.49 -6.62
C GLN A 57 -7.62 -9.73 -7.81
N VAL A 58 -8.48 -8.88 -8.36
CA VAL A 58 -8.12 -7.89 -9.37
C VAL A 58 -8.60 -6.53 -8.90
N TYR A 59 -7.75 -5.53 -9.02
CA TYR A 59 -8.16 -4.14 -8.83
C TYR A 59 -8.40 -3.48 -10.18
N LEU A 60 -9.54 -2.81 -10.31
CA LEU A 60 -9.87 -1.95 -11.45
C LEU A 60 -9.95 -0.49 -10.97
N PRO A 61 -9.21 0.45 -11.61
CA PRO A 61 -9.26 1.85 -11.26
C PRO A 61 -10.66 2.44 -11.50
N GLU A 62 -10.98 3.51 -10.80
CA GLU A 62 -12.30 4.15 -10.84
C GLU A 62 -12.71 4.57 -12.24
N GLU A 63 -11.76 4.96 -13.07
CA GLU A 63 -11.97 5.38 -14.46
C GLU A 63 -12.15 4.23 -15.45
N TRP A 64 -11.93 2.98 -15.03
CA TRP A 64 -12.09 1.82 -15.92
C TRP A 64 -13.55 1.69 -16.38
N ARG A 65 -13.75 1.41 -17.65
CA ARG A 65 -15.06 1.22 -18.26
C ARG A 65 -15.03 -0.01 -19.20
N ARG A 66 -16.04 -0.87 -19.07
CA ARG A 66 -16.14 -2.09 -19.88
C ARG A 66 -16.31 -1.80 -21.37
N ASP A 67 -17.04 -0.76 -21.70
CA ASP A 67 -17.34 -0.38 -23.08
C ASP A 67 -16.30 0.58 -23.68
N ASP A 68 -15.27 0.94 -22.90
CA ASP A 68 -14.16 1.76 -23.38
C ASP A 68 -13.12 0.84 -24.01
N HIS A 69 -12.79 1.08 -25.29
CA HIS A 69 -11.72 0.34 -25.99
C HIS A 69 -10.31 0.79 -25.58
N LYS A 70 -10.19 1.59 -24.53
CA LYS A 70 -8.91 2.00 -23.96
C LYS A 70 -8.17 0.80 -23.41
N LEU A 71 -6.91 0.64 -23.82
CA LEU A 71 -6.02 -0.35 -23.24
C LEU A 71 -5.43 0.17 -21.91
N TRP A 72 -5.51 -0.65 -20.86
CA TRP A 72 -5.09 -0.30 -19.52
C TRP A 72 -3.71 -0.90 -19.18
N PRO A 73 -2.83 -0.14 -18.52
CA PRO A 73 -1.59 -0.71 -17.98
C PRO A 73 -1.92 -1.74 -16.91
N VAL A 74 -1.16 -2.84 -16.86
CA VAL A 74 -1.42 -3.97 -15.97
C VAL A 74 -0.24 -4.22 -15.07
N ILE A 75 -0.46 -4.48 -13.78
CA ILE A 75 0.55 -4.96 -12.85
C ILE A 75 0.19 -6.37 -12.39
N LEU A 76 1.12 -7.31 -12.53
CA LEU A 76 1.10 -8.55 -11.76
C LEU A 76 1.82 -8.32 -10.43
N PHE A 77 1.10 -8.45 -9.31
CA PHE A 77 1.64 -8.25 -7.97
C PHE A 77 1.71 -9.57 -7.20
N LEU A 78 2.90 -9.94 -6.74
CA LEU A 78 3.15 -11.14 -5.94
C LEU A 78 3.38 -10.76 -4.46
N HIS A 79 2.54 -11.29 -3.58
CA HIS A 79 2.57 -11.04 -2.14
C HIS A 79 3.70 -11.79 -1.41
N GLY A 80 3.92 -11.47 -0.14
CA GLY A 80 4.88 -12.12 0.73
C GLY A 80 4.46 -13.49 1.26
N ARG A 81 5.27 -14.05 2.16
CA ARG A 81 5.00 -15.37 2.74
C ARG A 81 3.79 -15.38 3.68
N GLY A 82 3.51 -14.26 4.34
CA GLY A 82 2.43 -14.13 5.32
C GLY A 82 1.03 -14.19 4.71
N GLU A 83 0.91 -13.83 3.43
CA GLU A 83 -0.37 -13.69 2.72
C GLU A 83 -0.75 -14.94 1.92
N ARG A 84 0.00 -16.05 2.09
CA ARG A 84 -0.34 -17.34 1.48
C ARG A 84 -1.68 -17.87 1.99
N GLY A 85 -2.41 -18.58 1.14
CA GLY A 85 -3.73 -19.12 1.48
C GLY A 85 -4.47 -19.66 0.29
N GLN A 86 -5.78 -19.83 0.45
CA GLN A 86 -6.69 -20.32 -0.61
C GLN A 86 -8.02 -19.55 -0.64
N GLU A 87 -8.18 -18.57 0.24
CA GLU A 87 -9.43 -17.80 0.37
C GLU A 87 -9.50 -16.61 -0.58
N GLY A 88 -8.36 -16.19 -1.18
CA GLY A 88 -8.30 -15.11 -2.15
C GLY A 88 -8.40 -13.70 -1.57
N MET A 89 -7.96 -13.49 -0.31
CA MET A 89 -8.08 -12.19 0.38
C MET A 89 -6.80 -11.70 1.03
N TRP A 90 -6.00 -12.56 1.66
CA TRP A 90 -4.82 -12.15 2.42
C TRP A 90 -3.77 -11.42 1.57
N GLN A 91 -3.64 -11.78 0.30
CA GLN A 91 -2.69 -11.15 -0.63
C GLN A 91 -2.92 -9.65 -0.84
N THR A 92 -4.04 -9.12 -0.39
CA THR A 92 -4.36 -7.69 -0.51
C THR A 92 -4.13 -6.90 0.79
N GLN A 93 -3.59 -7.51 1.84
CA GLN A 93 -3.49 -6.86 3.15
C GLN A 93 -2.32 -5.89 3.26
N ILE A 94 -1.24 -6.10 2.52
CA ILE A 94 0.00 -5.31 2.62
C ILE A 94 0.55 -4.93 1.23
N GLY A 95 1.47 -3.99 1.23
CA GLY A 95 2.21 -3.59 0.03
C GLY A 95 1.37 -2.80 -0.97
N LEU A 96 1.46 -3.15 -2.25
CA LEU A 96 0.77 -2.44 -3.33
C LEU A 96 -0.75 -2.32 -3.13
N PRO A 97 -1.49 -3.39 -2.74
CA PRO A 97 -2.93 -3.27 -2.52
C PRO A 97 -3.31 -2.30 -1.40
N GLN A 98 -2.48 -2.19 -0.37
CA GLN A 98 -2.67 -1.19 0.69
C GLN A 98 -2.44 0.22 0.14
N ALA A 99 -1.35 0.45 -0.58
CA ALA A 99 -1.05 1.75 -1.18
C ALA A 99 -2.14 2.21 -2.18
N ILE A 100 -2.78 1.27 -2.88
CA ILE A 100 -3.93 1.54 -3.75
C ILE A 100 -5.14 2.00 -2.92
N ARG A 101 -5.43 1.37 -1.78
CA ARG A 101 -6.53 1.80 -0.90
C ARG A 101 -6.31 3.21 -0.32
N ASP A 102 -5.07 3.52 0.01
CA ASP A 102 -4.72 4.80 0.60
C ASP A 102 -4.67 5.94 -0.44
N HIS A 103 -4.28 5.61 -1.68
CA HIS A 103 -4.05 6.58 -2.76
C HIS A 103 -4.46 6.01 -4.13
N PRO A 104 -5.74 5.66 -4.35
CA PRO A 104 -6.20 5.03 -5.60
C PRO A 104 -5.90 5.89 -6.85
N GLU A 105 -5.91 7.21 -6.71
CA GLU A 105 -5.61 8.16 -7.78
C GLU A 105 -4.18 8.06 -8.34
N ARG A 106 -3.27 7.45 -7.58
CA ARG A 106 -1.87 7.25 -8.02
C ARG A 106 -1.69 5.98 -8.84
N TRP A 107 -2.66 5.07 -8.82
CA TRP A 107 -2.55 3.73 -9.39
C TRP A 107 -3.57 3.48 -10.51
N PRO A 108 -3.43 4.15 -11.67
CA PRO A 108 -4.32 3.95 -12.81
C PRO A 108 -3.98 2.67 -13.57
N PHE A 109 -3.98 1.53 -12.88
CA PHE A 109 -3.60 0.22 -13.41
C PHE A 109 -4.70 -0.80 -13.12
N VAL A 110 -4.87 -1.76 -14.01
CA VAL A 110 -5.45 -3.05 -13.65
C VAL A 110 -4.39 -3.81 -12.87
N VAL A 111 -4.71 -4.29 -11.66
CA VAL A 111 -3.73 -5.02 -10.83
C VAL A 111 -4.22 -6.42 -10.57
N VAL A 112 -3.48 -7.41 -11.04
CA VAL A 112 -3.76 -8.83 -10.82
C VAL A 112 -2.97 -9.31 -9.61
N MET A 113 -3.65 -9.86 -8.63
CA MET A 113 -3.12 -10.25 -7.33
C MET A 113 -3.41 -11.72 -7.03
N PRO A 114 -2.62 -12.65 -7.59
CA PRO A 114 -2.69 -14.07 -7.28
C PRO A 114 -2.49 -14.35 -5.79
N GLN A 115 -3.00 -15.48 -5.30
CA GLN A 115 -2.66 -15.98 -3.97
C GLN A 115 -1.91 -17.30 -4.06
N CYS A 116 -0.66 -17.31 -3.57
CA CYS A 116 0.15 -18.51 -3.44
C CYS A 116 -0.44 -19.45 -2.37
N ALA A 117 -0.54 -20.73 -2.65
CA ALA A 117 -1.05 -21.69 -1.69
C ALA A 117 -0.18 -21.77 -0.42
N LEU A 118 -0.79 -22.15 0.72
CA LEU A 118 -0.16 -22.08 2.05
C LEU A 118 1.13 -22.92 2.16
N ASP A 119 1.18 -24.06 1.47
CA ASP A 119 2.29 -25.01 1.46
C ASP A 119 3.27 -24.80 0.29
N ARG A 120 3.10 -23.74 -0.47
CA ARG A 120 3.85 -23.42 -1.69
C ARG A 120 4.65 -22.13 -1.56
N TYR A 121 5.50 -21.91 -2.56
CA TYR A 121 6.31 -20.71 -2.73
C TYR A 121 6.18 -20.16 -4.15
N TRP A 122 6.41 -18.86 -4.34
CA TRP A 122 6.42 -18.24 -5.68
C TRP A 122 7.56 -18.72 -6.58
N THR A 123 8.49 -19.53 -6.06
CA THR A 123 9.53 -20.19 -6.86
C THR A 123 9.07 -21.53 -7.42
N ASP A 124 7.90 -22.02 -7.05
CA ASP A 124 7.32 -23.25 -7.55
C ASP A 124 6.72 -23.02 -8.95
N LYS A 125 7.07 -23.86 -9.91
CA LYS A 125 6.60 -23.71 -11.30
C LYS A 125 5.08 -23.66 -11.43
N GLU A 126 4.37 -24.44 -10.60
CA GLU A 126 2.91 -24.46 -10.58
C GLU A 126 2.34 -23.08 -10.18
N MET A 127 2.89 -22.45 -9.13
CA MET A 127 2.45 -21.14 -8.69
C MET A 127 2.77 -20.04 -9.69
N LEU A 128 3.94 -20.10 -10.33
CA LEU A 128 4.30 -19.17 -11.40
C LEU A 128 3.38 -19.33 -12.61
N SER A 129 3.08 -20.58 -13.01
CA SER A 129 2.17 -20.86 -14.13
C SER A 129 0.74 -20.40 -13.83
N MET A 130 0.27 -20.60 -12.59
CA MET A 130 -1.03 -20.11 -12.13
C MET A 130 -1.09 -18.58 -12.25
N ALA A 131 -0.10 -17.88 -11.70
CA ALA A 131 -0.05 -16.41 -11.72
C ALA A 131 -0.06 -15.85 -13.16
N MET A 132 0.67 -16.49 -14.08
CA MET A 132 0.66 -16.11 -15.49
C MET A 132 -0.68 -16.40 -16.18
N THR A 133 -1.34 -17.50 -15.84
CA THR A 133 -2.67 -17.83 -16.36
C THR A 133 -3.72 -16.81 -15.91
N GLU A 134 -3.67 -16.42 -14.63
CA GLU A 134 -4.54 -15.37 -14.08
C GLU A 134 -4.26 -14.01 -14.74
N LEU A 135 -2.99 -13.66 -14.92
CA LEU A 135 -2.60 -12.44 -15.63
C LEU A 135 -3.14 -12.39 -17.05
N ASP A 136 -2.96 -13.48 -17.83
CA ASP A 136 -3.40 -13.52 -19.21
C ASP A 136 -4.93 -13.47 -19.34
N GLN A 137 -5.66 -14.13 -18.44
CA GLN A 137 -7.11 -14.02 -18.37
C GLN A 137 -7.58 -12.58 -18.13
N GLU A 138 -6.98 -11.89 -17.17
CA GLU A 138 -7.41 -10.55 -16.79
C GLU A 138 -6.97 -9.47 -17.79
N ILE A 139 -5.84 -9.65 -18.46
CA ILE A 139 -5.47 -8.82 -19.62
C ILE A 139 -6.54 -8.89 -20.71
N HIS A 140 -7.02 -10.08 -21.00
CA HIS A 140 -8.06 -10.28 -22.00
C HIS A 140 -9.41 -9.71 -21.55
N GLU A 141 -9.81 -9.95 -20.29
CA GLU A 141 -11.12 -9.55 -19.78
C GLU A 141 -11.24 -8.04 -19.55
N PHE A 142 -10.17 -7.40 -19.06
CA PHE A 142 -10.20 -5.99 -18.64
C PHE A 142 -9.44 -5.05 -19.58
N HIS A 143 -9.26 -5.44 -20.83
CA HIS A 143 -8.60 -4.61 -21.84
C HIS A 143 -7.17 -4.20 -21.42
N GLY A 144 -6.43 -5.16 -20.82
CA GLY A 144 -5.04 -4.92 -20.43
C GLY A 144 -4.15 -4.70 -21.64
N ASP A 145 -3.16 -3.84 -21.51
CA ASP A 145 -2.17 -3.53 -22.55
C ASP A 145 -0.95 -4.47 -22.41
N PRO A 146 -0.74 -5.41 -23.34
CA PRO A 146 0.43 -6.28 -23.29
C PRO A 146 1.77 -5.53 -23.37
N ALA A 147 1.78 -4.34 -23.99
CA ALA A 147 2.98 -3.50 -24.08
C ALA A 147 3.28 -2.75 -22.80
N ARG A 148 2.30 -2.62 -21.90
CA ARG A 148 2.41 -1.97 -20.59
C ARG A 148 2.02 -2.94 -19.47
N THR A 149 2.64 -4.13 -19.50
CA THR A 149 2.49 -5.12 -18.44
C THR A 149 3.72 -5.10 -17.53
N TYR A 150 3.51 -4.89 -16.25
CA TYR A 150 4.55 -4.70 -15.24
C TYR A 150 4.53 -5.83 -14.23
N LEU A 151 5.69 -6.07 -13.62
CA LEU A 151 5.87 -7.08 -12.59
C LEU A 151 6.25 -6.42 -11.27
N SER A 152 5.59 -6.80 -10.20
CA SER A 152 5.97 -6.34 -8.87
C SER A 152 5.81 -7.44 -7.82
N GLY A 153 6.62 -7.39 -6.78
CA GLY A 153 6.51 -8.35 -5.69
C GLY A 153 7.32 -7.92 -4.48
N LEU A 154 6.88 -8.40 -3.32
CA LEU A 154 7.56 -8.12 -2.05
C LEU A 154 7.98 -9.41 -1.35
N SER A 155 9.14 -9.42 -0.70
CA SER A 155 9.65 -10.55 0.08
C SER A 155 9.62 -11.85 -0.75
N MET A 156 8.89 -12.88 -0.33
CA MET A 156 8.68 -14.10 -1.09
C MET A 156 8.16 -13.83 -2.52
N GLY A 157 7.30 -12.83 -2.70
CA GLY A 157 6.84 -12.38 -4.02
C GLY A 157 7.95 -11.75 -4.86
N GLY A 158 8.93 -11.13 -4.22
CA GLY A 158 10.14 -10.63 -4.89
C GLY A 158 10.98 -11.76 -5.51
N TYR A 159 11.10 -12.91 -4.82
CA TYR A 159 11.70 -14.12 -5.39
C TYR A 159 10.92 -14.60 -6.61
N GLY A 160 9.58 -14.66 -6.52
CA GLY A 160 8.72 -15.01 -7.64
C GLY A 160 8.85 -14.03 -8.81
N ALA A 161 8.95 -12.73 -8.52
CA ALA A 161 9.16 -11.72 -9.54
C ALA A 161 10.48 -11.92 -10.31
N TRP A 162 11.56 -12.25 -9.62
CA TRP A 162 12.82 -12.61 -10.27
C TRP A 162 12.69 -13.85 -11.16
N GLU A 163 12.00 -14.90 -10.70
CA GLU A 163 11.76 -16.11 -11.50
C GLU A 163 10.91 -15.80 -12.73
N LEU A 164 9.82 -15.02 -12.60
CA LEU A 164 8.99 -14.61 -13.73
C LEU A 164 9.73 -13.70 -14.71
N ALA A 165 10.52 -12.76 -14.21
CA ALA A 165 11.34 -11.91 -15.06
C ALA A 165 12.30 -12.74 -15.91
N ARG A 166 12.94 -13.75 -15.32
CA ARG A 166 13.86 -14.65 -16.01
C ARG A 166 13.17 -15.61 -16.97
N ALA A 167 12.02 -16.16 -16.59
CA ALA A 167 11.28 -17.12 -17.40
C ALA A 167 10.59 -16.47 -18.61
N TYR A 168 10.14 -15.22 -18.46
CA TYR A 168 9.39 -14.46 -19.47
C TYR A 168 10.02 -13.09 -19.74
N PRO A 169 11.30 -13.00 -20.15
CA PRO A 169 12.03 -11.71 -20.18
C PRO A 169 11.50 -10.74 -21.23
N THR A 170 10.64 -11.18 -22.14
CA THR A 170 10.01 -10.34 -23.16
C THR A 170 8.62 -9.85 -22.77
N ARG A 171 8.08 -10.28 -21.63
CA ARG A 171 6.72 -9.98 -21.21
C ARG A 171 6.60 -8.63 -20.48
N TRP A 172 7.63 -8.22 -19.78
CA TRP A 172 7.56 -7.13 -18.80
C TRP A 172 8.09 -5.82 -19.37
N ALA A 173 7.28 -4.77 -19.27
CA ALA A 173 7.70 -3.41 -19.60
C ALA A 173 8.66 -2.86 -18.55
N ALA A 174 8.45 -3.18 -17.28
CA ALA A 174 9.35 -2.90 -16.17
C ALA A 174 9.04 -3.82 -14.98
N ALA A 175 9.95 -3.90 -14.00
CA ALA A 175 9.75 -4.61 -12.75
C ALA A 175 10.14 -3.77 -11.53
N ALA A 176 9.31 -3.80 -10.47
CA ALA A 176 9.56 -3.17 -9.18
C ALA A 176 9.58 -4.25 -8.08
N ILE A 177 10.73 -4.46 -7.44
CA ILE A 177 10.94 -5.57 -6.50
C ILE A 177 11.36 -5.03 -5.13
N ALA A 178 10.59 -5.35 -4.08
CA ALA A 178 10.84 -4.90 -2.72
C ALA A 178 11.27 -6.06 -1.81
N ALA A 179 12.41 -5.92 -1.14
CA ALA A 179 12.98 -6.89 -0.19
C ALA A 179 13.00 -8.33 -0.74
N GLY A 180 13.28 -8.49 -2.04
CA GLY A 180 13.33 -9.77 -2.74
C GLY A 180 14.73 -10.37 -2.75
N GLY A 181 14.86 -11.51 -3.45
CA GLY A 181 16.13 -12.18 -3.65
C GLY A 181 16.01 -13.29 -4.69
N ILE A 182 17.11 -13.95 -4.99
CA ILE A 182 17.18 -15.07 -5.97
C ILE A 182 17.57 -16.40 -5.32
N PHE A 183 17.91 -16.38 -4.03
CA PHE A 183 18.15 -17.56 -3.22
C PHE A 183 17.88 -17.25 -1.75
N TRP A 184 17.56 -18.26 -0.95
CA TRP A 184 17.30 -18.07 0.47
C TRP A 184 18.57 -17.62 1.22
N SER A 185 18.49 -16.52 1.98
CA SER A 185 19.61 -15.88 2.67
C SER A 185 20.32 -16.78 3.69
N TYR A 186 19.61 -17.80 4.20
CA TYR A 186 20.14 -18.79 5.15
C TYR A 186 20.82 -20.01 4.49
N ALA A 187 21.03 -20.02 3.17
CA ALA A 187 21.70 -21.09 2.44
C ALA A 187 23.18 -20.73 2.17
N PRO A 188 24.16 -21.13 3.05
CA PRO A 188 25.56 -20.71 2.94
C PRO A 188 26.21 -21.08 1.60
N GLU A 189 25.86 -22.24 1.04
CA GLU A 189 26.36 -22.71 -0.23
C GLU A 189 25.95 -21.82 -1.41
N ARG A 190 24.80 -21.15 -1.30
CA ARG A 190 24.33 -20.21 -2.31
C ARG A 190 25.15 -18.93 -2.32
N TRP A 191 25.63 -18.48 -1.16
CA TRP A 191 26.48 -17.30 -1.09
C TRP A 191 27.82 -17.48 -1.80
N GLN A 192 28.39 -18.69 -1.80
CA GLN A 192 29.59 -19.00 -2.58
C GLN A 192 29.34 -18.91 -4.09
N GLN A 193 28.11 -19.23 -4.52
CA GLN A 193 27.68 -19.18 -5.91
C GLN A 193 27.07 -17.81 -6.31
N ALA A 194 26.84 -16.91 -5.35
CA ALA A 194 26.11 -15.66 -5.56
C ALA A 194 26.65 -14.81 -6.73
N PRO A 195 27.97 -14.62 -6.92
CA PRO A 195 28.48 -13.84 -8.05
C PRO A 195 28.06 -14.42 -9.41
N LYS A 196 28.10 -15.76 -9.56
CA LYS A 196 27.66 -16.41 -10.78
C LYS A 196 26.13 -16.34 -10.95
N LEU A 197 25.38 -16.65 -9.89
CA LEU A 197 23.92 -16.62 -9.92
C LEU A 197 23.40 -15.24 -10.30
N THR A 198 23.91 -14.18 -9.68
CA THR A 198 23.47 -12.80 -9.98
C THR A 198 23.85 -12.38 -11.40
N ALA A 199 24.99 -12.83 -11.93
CA ALA A 199 25.38 -12.58 -13.31
C ALA A 199 24.47 -13.30 -14.30
N ASP A 200 24.11 -14.57 -14.03
CA ASP A 200 23.20 -15.36 -14.87
C ASP A 200 21.79 -14.71 -14.91
N TYR A 201 21.27 -14.25 -13.76
CA TYR A 201 19.99 -13.52 -13.71
C TYR A 201 20.09 -12.19 -14.46
N ALA A 202 21.12 -11.40 -14.20
CA ALA A 202 21.31 -10.11 -14.85
C ALA A 202 21.37 -10.23 -16.38
N GLN A 203 22.07 -11.24 -16.89
CA GLN A 203 22.13 -11.51 -18.32
C GLN A 203 20.75 -11.83 -18.90
N ALA A 204 19.95 -12.62 -18.20
CA ALA A 204 18.62 -13.01 -18.65
C ALA A 204 17.61 -11.85 -18.67
N VAL A 205 17.73 -10.91 -17.73
CA VAL A 205 16.74 -9.82 -17.53
C VAL A 205 17.26 -8.43 -17.86
N SER A 206 18.47 -8.30 -18.41
CA SER A 206 19.13 -6.99 -18.66
C SER A 206 18.30 -6.00 -19.49
N ARG A 207 17.36 -6.51 -20.29
CA ARG A 207 16.48 -5.68 -21.12
C ARG A 207 15.24 -5.17 -20.38
N ILE A 208 14.95 -5.68 -19.18
CA ILE A 208 13.83 -5.23 -18.37
C ILE A 208 14.32 -4.07 -17.49
N PRO A 209 13.72 -2.87 -17.55
CA PRO A 209 13.96 -1.84 -16.56
C PRO A 209 13.56 -2.35 -15.17
N ILE A 210 14.48 -2.30 -14.20
CA ILE A 210 14.25 -2.85 -12.86
C ILE A 210 14.49 -1.77 -11.81
N TRP A 211 13.54 -1.64 -10.88
CA TRP A 211 13.71 -0.83 -9.69
C TRP A 211 13.69 -1.72 -8.45
N LEU A 212 14.82 -1.79 -7.75
CA LEU A 212 15.02 -2.55 -6.52
C LEU A 212 14.84 -1.64 -5.31
N PHE A 213 14.17 -2.16 -4.29
CA PHE A 213 13.96 -1.49 -3.01
C PHE A 213 14.28 -2.44 -1.88
N HIS A 214 15.12 -1.99 -0.92
CA HIS A 214 15.48 -2.83 0.23
C HIS A 214 15.67 -2.00 1.49
N GLY A 215 15.35 -2.60 2.65
CA GLY A 215 15.74 -2.06 3.95
C GLY A 215 17.21 -2.35 4.24
N ALA A 216 17.98 -1.35 4.67
CA ALA A 216 19.41 -1.52 4.97
C ALA A 216 19.65 -2.47 6.15
N ASP A 217 18.68 -2.54 7.08
CA ASP A 217 18.76 -3.34 8.31
C ASP A 217 17.94 -4.64 8.21
N ASP A 218 17.59 -5.06 6.97
CA ASP A 218 16.87 -6.31 6.73
C ASP A 218 17.73 -7.53 7.08
N ASN A 219 17.28 -8.29 8.08
CA ASN A 219 17.95 -9.51 8.56
C ASN A 219 17.21 -10.80 8.15
N ILE A 220 16.14 -10.70 7.37
CA ILE A 220 15.35 -11.83 6.83
C ILE A 220 15.80 -12.14 5.40
N VAL A 221 15.68 -11.15 4.52
CA VAL A 221 16.25 -11.16 3.17
C VAL A 221 17.34 -10.10 3.15
N VAL A 222 18.60 -10.53 3.26
CA VAL A 222 19.68 -9.56 3.43
C VAL A 222 19.90 -8.73 2.16
N PRO A 223 20.06 -7.39 2.28
CA PRO A 223 20.15 -6.48 1.12
C PRO A 223 21.38 -6.75 0.24
N ARG A 224 22.33 -7.53 0.73
CA ARG A 224 23.52 -7.94 -0.03
C ARG A 224 23.20 -8.65 -1.34
N GLN A 225 22.05 -9.36 -1.44
CA GLN A 225 21.62 -9.98 -2.69
C GLN A 225 21.28 -8.92 -3.74
N ASP A 226 20.49 -7.90 -3.36
CA ASP A 226 20.14 -6.82 -4.27
C ASP A 226 21.33 -5.94 -4.64
N GLU A 227 22.32 -5.77 -3.73
CA GLU A 227 23.58 -5.11 -4.06
C GLU A 227 24.35 -5.87 -5.16
N LEU A 228 24.41 -7.20 -5.06
CA LEU A 228 25.05 -8.05 -6.07
C LEU A 228 24.29 -8.04 -7.38
N LEU A 229 22.94 -8.13 -7.33
CA LEU A 229 22.08 -8.05 -8.51
C LEU A 229 22.19 -6.69 -9.20
N TYR A 230 22.19 -5.60 -8.44
CA TYR A 230 22.43 -4.25 -8.97
C TYR A 230 23.79 -4.17 -9.70
N ALA A 231 24.86 -4.67 -9.07
CA ALA A 231 26.19 -4.65 -9.66
C ALA A 231 26.25 -5.51 -10.96
N SER A 232 25.61 -6.68 -10.94
CA SER A 232 25.55 -7.59 -12.09
C SER A 232 24.70 -7.01 -13.24
N LEU A 233 23.53 -6.41 -12.93
CA LEU A 233 22.69 -5.72 -13.92
C LEU A 233 23.39 -4.54 -14.57
N LYS A 234 24.11 -3.73 -13.75
CA LYS A 234 24.93 -2.65 -14.25
C LYS A 234 26.01 -3.15 -15.20
N ALA A 235 26.71 -4.23 -14.83
CA ALA A 235 27.76 -4.85 -15.64
C ALA A 235 27.21 -5.44 -16.95
N ALA A 236 25.96 -5.96 -16.94
CA ALA A 236 25.25 -6.47 -18.12
C ALA A 236 24.68 -5.34 -19.02
N GLY A 237 24.90 -4.07 -18.69
CA GLY A 237 24.35 -2.94 -19.44
C GLY A 237 22.83 -2.76 -19.28
N GLY A 238 22.27 -3.26 -18.20
CA GLY A 238 20.84 -3.13 -17.90
C GLY A 238 20.44 -1.73 -17.46
N HIS A 239 19.12 -1.50 -17.41
CA HIS A 239 18.51 -0.30 -16.86
C HIS A 239 18.03 -0.59 -15.44
N VAL A 240 18.77 -0.18 -14.42
CA VAL A 240 18.53 -0.54 -13.03
C VAL A 240 18.58 0.65 -12.09
N ARG A 241 17.58 0.76 -11.21
CA ARG A 241 17.59 1.61 -10.03
C ARG A 241 17.65 0.74 -8.78
N PHE A 242 18.36 1.18 -7.76
CA PHE A 242 18.39 0.53 -6.45
C PHE A 242 18.30 1.55 -5.33
N TRP A 243 17.20 1.48 -4.59
CA TRP A 243 16.98 2.29 -3.40
C TRP A 243 17.17 1.46 -2.14
N LEU A 244 18.14 1.87 -1.32
CA LEU A 244 18.46 1.26 -0.03
C LEU A 244 17.98 2.20 1.07
N TYR A 245 16.91 1.81 1.76
CA TYR A 245 16.29 2.58 2.83
C TYR A 245 17.04 2.37 4.14
N GLN A 246 17.72 3.40 4.64
CA GLN A 246 18.39 3.34 5.93
C GLN A 246 17.40 3.21 7.09
N GLY A 247 17.74 2.41 8.11
CA GLY A 247 16.93 2.21 9.29
C GLY A 247 15.68 1.32 9.07
N LEU A 248 15.38 0.93 7.82
CA LEU A 248 14.30 -0.01 7.57
C LEU A 248 14.81 -1.45 7.60
N LYS A 249 14.01 -2.32 8.19
CA LYS A 249 14.18 -3.77 8.20
C LYS A 249 13.48 -4.40 7.00
N HIS A 250 12.94 -5.61 7.20
CA HIS A 250 12.33 -6.40 6.13
C HIS A 250 11.08 -5.76 5.51
N ASP A 251 10.31 -5.01 6.26
CA ASP A 251 9.03 -4.40 5.85
C ASP A 251 9.18 -3.08 5.06
N CYS A 252 10.21 -2.95 4.24
CA CYS A 252 10.44 -1.74 3.44
C CYS A 252 9.35 -1.48 2.37
N TRP A 253 8.52 -2.47 2.05
CA TRP A 253 7.48 -2.38 1.02
C TRP A 253 6.41 -1.34 1.29
N THR A 254 6.07 -1.05 2.56
CA THR A 254 5.13 0.03 2.88
C THR A 254 5.64 1.34 2.30
N ARG A 255 6.90 1.69 2.57
CA ARG A 255 7.52 2.90 2.02
C ARG A 255 7.69 2.83 0.49
N THR A 256 8.03 1.66 -0.04
CA THR A 256 8.21 1.44 -1.48
C THR A 256 6.95 1.78 -2.26
N TYR A 257 5.80 1.24 -1.87
CA TYR A 257 4.55 1.45 -2.61
C TYR A 257 3.87 2.80 -2.32
N LEU A 258 4.27 3.48 -1.24
CA LEU A 258 3.89 4.88 -0.99
C LEU A 258 4.75 5.89 -1.77
N GLU A 259 5.83 5.45 -2.43
CA GLU A 259 6.71 6.32 -3.21
C GLU A 259 5.95 6.90 -4.42
N PRO A 260 5.76 8.24 -4.50
CA PRO A 260 4.95 8.85 -5.56
C PRO A 260 5.55 8.73 -6.96
N GLU A 261 6.86 8.48 -7.05
CA GLU A 261 7.55 8.30 -8.33
C GLU A 261 7.31 6.91 -8.92
N LEU A 262 7.07 5.89 -8.10
CA LEU A 262 6.97 4.50 -8.56
C LEU A 262 5.89 4.27 -9.63
N PRO A 263 4.62 4.67 -9.45
CA PRO A 263 3.62 4.48 -10.50
C PRO A 263 3.93 5.26 -11.78
N LYS A 264 4.49 6.46 -11.67
CA LYS A 264 4.90 7.28 -12.82
C LYS A 264 6.07 6.63 -13.58
N TRP A 265 7.03 6.09 -12.84
CA TRP A 265 8.16 5.37 -13.41
C TRP A 265 7.69 4.11 -14.16
N LEU A 266 6.80 3.31 -13.60
CA LEU A 266 6.21 2.17 -14.30
C LEU A 266 5.58 2.64 -15.61
N LEU A 267 4.68 3.64 -15.58
CA LEU A 267 3.98 4.16 -16.76
C LEU A 267 4.90 4.74 -17.84
N SER A 268 6.12 5.12 -17.50
CA SER A 268 7.10 5.64 -18.48
C SER A 268 7.76 4.55 -19.31
N HIS A 269 7.51 3.26 -19.01
CA HIS A 269 8.12 2.13 -19.70
C HIS A 269 7.09 1.31 -20.51
N HIS A 270 7.54 0.85 -21.68
CA HIS A 270 6.79 -0.04 -22.57
C HIS A 270 7.68 -1.19 -23.01
N VAL A 271 7.06 -2.32 -23.37
CA VAL A 271 7.80 -3.49 -23.87
C VAL A 271 8.69 -3.13 -25.07
N ASP A 272 8.22 -2.26 -25.95
CA ASP A 272 8.97 -1.83 -27.13
C ASP A 272 10.08 -0.82 -26.83
N SER A 273 10.09 -0.18 -25.65
CA SER A 273 11.15 0.74 -25.22
C SER A 273 12.37 0.05 -24.61
N ARG A 274 12.52 -1.25 -24.79
CA ARG A 274 13.65 -2.04 -24.28
C ARG A 274 15.00 -1.74 -24.89
N ALA A 275 15.07 -0.87 -25.87
CA ALA A 275 16.31 -0.31 -26.39
C ALA A 275 16.81 0.92 -25.57
N LEU A 276 16.41 1.01 -24.31
CA LEU A 276 16.90 2.04 -23.40
C LEU A 276 18.42 1.95 -23.26
N PRO A 277 19.13 3.07 -23.23
CA PRO A 277 20.55 3.05 -22.95
C PRO A 277 20.81 2.47 -21.57
N PRO A 278 21.99 1.85 -21.35
CA PRO A 278 22.38 1.40 -20.02
C PRO A 278 22.23 2.52 -19.00
N PHE A 279 21.57 2.20 -17.88
CA PHE A 279 21.35 3.15 -16.80
C PHE A 279 21.52 2.41 -15.47
N ALA A 280 22.27 2.99 -14.54
CA ALA A 280 22.37 2.42 -13.21
C ALA A 280 22.43 3.55 -12.17
N GLU A 281 21.45 3.56 -11.27
CA GLU A 281 21.35 4.49 -10.15
C GLU A 281 21.25 3.72 -8.84
N ARG A 282 22.08 4.08 -7.86
CA ARG A 282 21.95 3.60 -6.50
C ARG A 282 21.76 4.77 -5.57
N THR A 283 20.63 4.78 -4.86
CA THR A 283 20.28 5.82 -3.90
C THR A 283 20.20 5.22 -2.49
N VAL A 284 20.90 5.82 -1.54
CA VAL A 284 20.71 5.55 -0.12
C VAL A 284 19.67 6.53 0.39
N VAL A 285 18.50 6.03 0.72
CA VAL A 285 17.36 6.84 1.15
C VAL A 285 17.38 6.91 2.67
N PRO A 286 17.53 8.08 3.29
CA PRO A 286 17.53 8.20 4.74
C PRO A 286 16.17 7.79 5.32
N LEU A 287 16.18 7.33 6.59
CA LEU A 287 14.95 6.94 7.29
C LEU A 287 13.93 8.08 7.30
N HIS A 288 14.44 9.29 7.52
CA HIS A 288 13.65 10.52 7.46
C HIS A 288 14.29 11.51 6.50
N PRO A 289 13.52 12.43 5.88
CA PRO A 289 14.09 13.54 5.12
C PRO A 289 14.98 14.39 6.04
N PRO A 290 15.94 15.14 5.49
CA PRO A 290 16.71 16.10 6.27
C PRO A 290 15.78 17.07 6.99
N ALA A 291 15.99 17.25 8.29
CA ALA A 291 15.21 18.20 9.07
C ALA A 291 15.44 19.65 8.58
N LEU A 292 14.37 20.36 8.32
CA LEU A 292 14.40 21.78 8.02
C LEU A 292 14.85 22.54 9.29
N LYS A 293 15.89 23.34 9.17
CA LYS A 293 16.32 24.21 10.26
C LYS A 293 15.36 25.40 10.37
N LEU A 294 14.57 25.43 11.42
CA LEU A 294 13.60 26.47 11.70
C LEU A 294 14.23 27.57 12.57
N THR A 295 13.77 28.82 12.35
CA THR A 295 14.09 29.92 13.24
C THR A 295 13.37 29.79 14.59
N PRO A 296 13.85 30.41 15.68
CA PRO A 296 13.16 30.40 16.95
C PRO A 296 11.68 30.81 16.88
N VAL A 297 11.37 31.84 16.07
CA VAL A 297 9.98 32.29 15.86
C VAL A 297 9.11 31.23 15.19
N GLN A 298 9.68 30.51 14.21
CA GLN A 298 8.98 29.40 13.57
C GLN A 298 8.76 28.23 14.52
N LEU A 299 9.77 27.88 15.34
CA LEU A 299 9.65 26.86 16.38
C LEU A 299 8.56 27.24 17.40
N ASP A 300 8.57 28.48 17.88
CA ASP A 300 7.58 28.98 18.85
C ASP A 300 6.15 28.96 18.28
N SER A 301 5.97 29.00 16.96
CA SER A 301 4.64 28.91 16.36
C SER A 301 3.94 27.58 16.63
N PHE A 302 4.69 26.49 16.84
CA PHE A 302 4.15 25.16 17.15
C PHE A 302 3.90 24.95 18.65
N VAL A 303 4.50 25.74 19.52
CA VAL A 303 4.41 25.58 20.97
C VAL A 303 2.98 25.79 21.45
N GLY A 304 2.48 24.83 22.23
CA GLY A 304 1.12 24.89 22.81
C GLY A 304 0.62 23.53 23.25
N ASP A 305 -0.54 23.54 23.87
CA ASP A 305 -1.28 22.33 24.22
C ASP A 305 -2.34 22.04 23.16
N TYR A 306 -2.50 20.76 22.86
CA TYR A 306 -3.42 20.26 21.85
C TYR A 306 -4.25 19.12 22.42
N VAL A 307 -5.54 19.09 22.12
CA VAL A 307 -6.51 18.14 22.66
C VAL A 307 -7.16 17.34 21.53
N ASP A 308 -7.39 16.05 21.75
CA ASP A 308 -8.12 15.20 20.82
C ASP A 308 -9.59 15.64 20.66
N LYS A 309 -10.27 15.17 19.61
CA LYS A 309 -11.68 15.50 19.32
C LYS A 309 -12.65 15.21 20.47
N ARG A 310 -12.29 14.31 21.39
CA ARG A 310 -13.12 13.91 22.54
C ARG A 310 -12.84 14.77 23.77
N GLY A 311 -11.80 15.62 23.70
CA GLY A 311 -11.38 16.45 24.86
C GLY A 311 -10.71 15.66 25.99
N LEU A 312 -10.26 14.43 25.72
CA LEU A 312 -9.77 13.49 26.73
C LEU A 312 -8.24 13.40 26.79
N ILE A 313 -7.59 13.52 25.65
CA ILE A 313 -6.14 13.36 25.53
C ILE A 313 -5.53 14.71 25.20
N VAL A 314 -4.59 15.14 26.04
CA VAL A 314 -3.82 16.37 25.82
C VAL A 314 -2.38 16.02 25.53
N ILE A 315 -1.83 16.60 24.48
CA ILE A 315 -0.40 16.61 24.19
C ILE A 315 0.13 18.02 24.28
N SER A 316 1.36 18.17 24.75
CA SER A 316 2.03 19.49 24.84
C SER A 316 3.20 19.52 23.88
N VAL A 317 3.24 20.49 22.98
CA VAL A 317 4.42 20.78 22.17
C VAL A 317 5.18 21.94 22.80
N PHE A 318 6.46 21.76 23.05
CA PHE A 318 7.32 22.77 23.68
C PHE A 318 8.69 22.82 23.00
N ARG A 319 9.36 23.95 23.14
CA ARG A 319 10.71 24.18 22.64
C ARG A 319 11.73 24.10 23.76
N GLN A 320 12.86 23.45 23.51
CA GLN A 320 14.03 23.47 24.36
C GLN A 320 15.26 23.77 23.47
N GLY A 321 15.85 24.97 23.67
CA GLY A 321 16.88 25.46 22.78
C GLY A 321 16.36 25.62 21.32
N ASP A 322 17.02 25.00 20.38
CA ASP A 322 16.67 25.02 18.94
C ASP A 322 15.87 23.77 18.49
N ALA A 323 15.35 22.99 19.43
CA ALA A 323 14.58 21.78 19.15
C ALA A 323 13.16 21.84 19.69
N LEU A 324 12.24 21.14 19.01
CA LEU A 324 10.86 20.93 19.45
C LEU A 324 10.72 19.55 20.06
N TYR A 325 9.85 19.46 21.06
CA TYR A 325 9.49 18.23 21.74
C TYR A 325 7.98 18.15 21.91
N GLN A 326 7.47 16.93 21.88
CA GLN A 326 6.11 16.60 22.25
C GLN A 326 6.13 15.82 23.57
N LYS A 327 5.29 16.20 24.50
CA LYS A 327 4.97 15.41 25.70
C LYS A 327 3.56 14.82 25.54
N ASN A 328 3.45 13.50 25.59
CA ASN A 328 2.17 12.82 25.54
C ASN A 328 1.49 12.79 26.93
N HIS A 329 0.25 12.27 26.98
CA HIS A 329 -0.55 12.21 28.23
C HIS A 329 0.02 11.22 29.27
N TYR A 330 0.95 10.33 28.88
CA TYR A 330 1.69 9.47 29.82
C TYR A 330 2.94 10.15 30.37
N GLY A 331 3.27 11.35 29.90
CA GLY A 331 4.46 12.09 30.32
C GLY A 331 5.72 11.78 29.50
N GLU A 332 5.63 10.94 28.50
CA GLU A 332 6.76 10.62 27.61
C GLU A 332 7.08 11.81 26.72
N ILE A 333 8.35 12.10 26.57
CA ILE A 333 8.86 13.21 25.76
C ILE A 333 9.53 12.65 24.52
N THR A 334 9.09 13.13 23.36
CA THR A 334 9.64 12.73 22.05
C THR A 334 10.06 13.98 21.28
N GLU A 335 11.22 13.95 20.65
CA GLU A 335 11.70 15.02 19.78
C GLU A 335 10.85 15.10 18.51
N LEU A 336 10.59 16.33 18.05
CA LEU A 336 9.94 16.64 16.78
C LEU A 336 10.92 17.38 15.88
N ALA A 337 10.98 16.96 14.62
CA ALA A 337 11.71 17.64 13.56
C ALA A 337 10.74 18.15 12.49
N ALA A 338 11.10 19.18 11.77
CA ALA A 338 10.30 19.72 10.67
C ALA A 338 10.81 19.19 9.32
N GLU A 339 9.91 18.61 8.53
CA GLU A 339 10.13 18.35 7.11
C GLU A 339 9.82 19.62 6.28
N SER A 340 8.84 20.40 6.74
CA SER A 340 8.40 21.67 6.19
C SER A 340 7.75 22.54 7.29
N LEU A 341 7.28 23.73 6.92
CA LEU A 341 6.46 24.55 7.84
C LEU A 341 5.07 23.98 8.12
N THR A 342 4.66 22.99 7.35
CA THR A 342 3.34 22.33 7.46
C THR A 342 3.43 20.86 7.81
N THR A 343 4.63 20.30 8.01
CA THR A 343 4.83 18.88 8.28
C THR A 343 5.95 18.66 9.28
N LEU A 344 5.65 18.00 10.37
CA LEU A 344 6.60 17.53 11.37
C LEU A 344 6.72 16.00 11.32
N PHE A 345 7.78 15.47 11.90
CA PHE A 345 8.01 14.04 12.06
C PHE A 345 8.80 13.74 13.35
N TYR A 346 8.81 12.49 13.76
CA TYR A 346 9.62 12.01 14.87
C TYR A 346 10.97 11.50 14.34
N PRO A 347 12.11 12.15 14.63
CA PRO A 347 13.43 11.74 14.07
C PRO A 347 13.83 10.30 14.42
N ASN A 348 13.38 9.82 15.58
CA ASN A 348 13.64 8.47 16.07
C ASN A 348 12.42 7.55 15.95
N GLY A 349 11.37 7.98 15.23
CA GLY A 349 10.13 7.25 15.06
C GLY A 349 10.02 6.54 13.69
N SER A 350 8.80 6.12 13.36
CA SER A 350 8.50 5.49 12.08
C SER A 350 8.76 6.43 10.90
N SER A 351 9.36 5.92 9.84
CA SER A 351 9.66 6.68 8.62
C SER A 351 8.43 7.16 7.86
N ILE A 352 7.27 6.59 8.14
CA ILE A 352 6.00 6.91 7.47
C ILE A 352 5.12 7.85 8.29
N THR A 353 5.35 7.94 9.61
CA THR A 353 4.55 8.80 10.48
C THR A 353 4.87 10.27 10.20
N ARG A 354 3.83 11.05 9.92
CA ARG A 354 3.90 12.50 9.72
C ARG A 354 2.86 13.21 10.57
N ILE A 355 3.20 14.42 10.98
CA ILE A 355 2.29 15.31 11.70
C ILE A 355 2.04 16.51 10.78
N ALA A 356 0.88 16.52 10.13
CA ALA A 356 0.45 17.67 9.36
C ALA A 356 0.02 18.81 10.31
N VAL A 357 0.42 20.03 9.98
CA VAL A 357 0.17 21.22 10.80
C VAL A 357 -0.93 22.05 10.14
N GLU A 358 -2.04 22.21 10.84
CA GLU A 358 -3.13 23.07 10.40
C GLU A 358 -2.91 24.51 10.83
N ARG A 359 -3.25 25.46 9.93
CA ARG A 359 -3.11 26.89 10.18
C ARG A 359 -4.37 27.65 9.79
N ASP A 360 -4.63 28.73 10.50
CA ASP A 360 -5.69 29.68 10.12
C ASP A 360 -5.20 30.59 8.96
N PRO A 361 -6.10 31.43 8.39
CA PRO A 361 -5.73 32.37 7.31
C PRO A 361 -4.65 33.40 7.72
N LEU A 362 -4.39 33.57 9.02
CA LEU A 362 -3.33 34.44 9.53
C LEU A 362 -2.01 33.68 9.77
N GLY A 363 -1.96 32.38 9.38
CA GLY A 363 -0.79 31.54 9.51
C GLY A 363 -0.54 30.98 10.94
N ARG A 364 -1.46 31.18 11.88
CA ARG A 364 -1.31 30.65 13.24
C ARG A 364 -1.68 29.16 13.27
N VAL A 365 -0.90 28.36 13.96
CA VAL A 365 -1.17 26.92 14.13
C VAL A 365 -2.45 26.73 14.92
N THR A 366 -3.41 26.00 14.37
CA THR A 366 -4.72 25.69 14.96
C THR A 366 -4.89 24.24 15.35
N GLY A 367 -4.10 23.34 14.76
CA GLY A 367 -4.18 21.92 15.03
C GLY A 367 -3.00 21.14 14.48
N LEU A 368 -2.93 19.89 14.88
CA LEU A 368 -1.97 18.88 14.44
C LEU A 368 -2.75 17.64 14.00
N ILE A 369 -2.36 17.02 12.90
CA ILE A 369 -2.92 15.76 12.42
C ILE A 369 -1.80 14.74 12.31
N LEU A 370 -1.78 13.78 13.21
CA LEU A 370 -0.89 12.63 13.12
C LEU A 370 -1.42 11.69 12.05
N ARG A 371 -0.55 11.30 11.14
CA ARG A 371 -0.83 10.31 10.10
C ARG A 371 0.24 9.24 10.10
N ASP A 372 -0.17 8.00 10.14
CA ASP A 372 0.67 6.85 9.86
C ASP A 372 -0.02 5.96 8.80
N ASP A 373 0.48 4.74 8.59
CA ASP A 373 -0.05 3.80 7.59
C ASP A 373 -1.49 3.32 7.85
N ARG A 374 -2.02 3.51 9.08
CA ARG A 374 -3.30 2.94 9.52
C ARG A 374 -4.19 3.90 10.29
N HIS A 375 -3.64 5.05 10.70
CA HIS A 375 -4.31 5.95 11.63
C HIS A 375 -4.18 7.39 11.21
N GLU A 376 -5.29 8.12 11.35
CA GLU A 376 -5.30 9.56 11.37
C GLU A 376 -5.89 10.03 12.70
N GLU A 377 -5.11 10.76 13.49
CA GLU A 377 -5.54 11.33 14.74
C GLU A 377 -5.35 12.84 14.70
N ARG A 378 -6.42 13.59 15.03
CA ARG A 378 -6.44 15.05 14.99
C ARG A 378 -6.50 15.63 16.37
N TRP A 379 -5.65 16.62 16.61
CA TRP A 379 -5.61 17.42 17.84
C TRP A 379 -5.82 18.89 17.51
N GLU A 380 -6.72 19.54 18.26
CA GLU A 380 -7.00 20.95 18.15
C GLU A 380 -6.21 21.72 19.19
N ARG A 381 -5.64 22.87 18.80
CA ARG A 381 -4.88 23.71 19.71
C ARG A 381 -5.79 24.33 20.77
N ILE A 382 -5.45 24.15 22.04
CA ILE A 382 -6.17 24.76 23.14
C ILE A 382 -5.87 26.27 23.11
N LYS A 383 -6.93 27.09 22.98
CA LYS A 383 -6.78 28.54 23.09
C LYS A 383 -6.41 28.89 24.50
N PRO A 384 -5.39 29.76 24.75
CA PRO A 384 -5.13 30.24 26.07
C PRO A 384 -6.41 30.86 26.65
N ALA A 385 -6.84 30.43 27.82
CA ALA A 385 -7.94 31.08 28.50
C ALA A 385 -7.59 32.57 28.62
N LEU A 386 -8.45 33.46 28.18
CA LEU A 386 -8.34 34.86 28.44
C LEU A 386 -8.30 34.99 29.99
N ARG A 387 -7.13 35.29 30.52
CA ARG A 387 -7.03 35.59 31.94
C ARG A 387 -7.95 36.80 32.17
N SER A 388 -9.07 36.58 32.83
CA SER A 388 -9.89 37.65 33.33
C SER A 388 -9.02 38.47 34.28
N HIS A 389 -8.63 39.67 33.87
CA HIS A 389 -8.15 40.71 34.74
C HIS A 389 -9.30 41.12 35.64
N ASN A 390 -9.50 40.39 36.74
CA ASN A 390 -10.30 40.82 37.88
C ASN A 390 -9.76 40.10 39.13
N GLN A 391 -8.70 40.64 39.72
CA GLN A 391 -8.55 40.60 41.15
C GLN A 391 -8.54 42.08 41.62
N PRO A 392 -9.51 42.49 42.41
CA PRO A 392 -9.39 43.72 43.15
C PRO A 392 -8.38 43.56 44.30
N GLU A 393 -7.79 44.69 44.69
CA GLU A 393 -6.81 44.93 45.74
C GLU A 393 -7.06 44.22 47.09
#